data_2339fda94816611afbee2be974f0aa3e
#
_entry.id   2339fda94816611afbee2be974f0aa3e
#
_cell.length_a   1.000
_cell.length_b   1.000
_cell.length_c   1.000
_cell.angle_alpha   90.00
_cell.angle_beta   90.00
_cell.angle_gamma   90.00
#
_symmetry.space_group_name_H-M   'P 1'
#
loop_
_entity.id
_entity.type
_entity.pdbx_description
1 polymer ?
#
loop_
_entity_poly.entity_id
_entity_poly.type
_entity_poly.pdbx_seq_one_letter_code
_entity_poly.pdbx_strand_id
1 'polypeptide(L)'
;GMVKDKQNKKALENVNVSVHGSNIGTVTNAEGEFALKIKKTETPRELDISHIGYVNTHISLEKETTAMLTVWLTPHSNLLNEVVVFAENPRMIVEKAINKIPLNYSDKRDMLTGFYRETVQKGRRYIGISEAVLDVSKTAYTNRNINYDKVRVEKGRRLLSQKASDTLAVKVVGGPNLGVTLDVVKNKGALLDFEELNNYEFWMAESMLIDNRMQYVINFRPKVILMYALLYGKLYIDRERLSFTRIEMSLDMQNKSKATTAILYKKPLGLRFKPQELSYLVTYKDVDGKTYLNYIRNTIRFKCDWKRKLFSTSYTVASEMVVTDRKEGVLENIPNKEAFSLNQIFYDKVDEYWNPDFWGN
;
A
#
# COMPACT_ATOMS: atom_id res chain seq x y z
N GLY A 1 3.39 -14.19 -14.08
CA GLY A 1 4.60 -13.62 -14.68
C GLY A 1 5.61 -13.15 -13.63
N MET A 2 6.75 -12.65 -14.10
CA MET A 2 7.85 -12.15 -13.27
C MET A 2 8.45 -10.90 -13.90
N VAL A 3 8.83 -9.90 -13.09
CA VAL A 3 9.48 -8.68 -13.56
C VAL A 3 10.88 -8.57 -12.96
N LYS A 4 11.86 -8.23 -13.80
CA LYS A 4 13.27 -8.11 -13.43
C LYS A 4 13.90 -6.83 -14.00
N ASP A 5 14.90 -6.35 -13.31
CA ASP A 5 15.81 -5.29 -13.80
C ASP A 5 16.67 -5.82 -14.94
N LYS A 6 16.71 -5.11 -16.06
CA LYS A 6 17.45 -5.50 -17.25
C LYS A 6 18.98 -5.45 -17.07
N GLN A 7 19.46 -4.55 -16.21
CA GLN A 7 20.91 -4.36 -15.98
C GLN A 7 21.46 -5.35 -14.97
N ASN A 8 20.87 -5.40 -13.77
CA ASN A 8 21.41 -6.20 -12.66
C ASN A 8 20.73 -7.57 -12.48
N LYS A 9 19.71 -7.89 -13.30
CA LYS A 9 18.96 -9.16 -13.31
C LYS A 9 18.17 -9.47 -12.03
N LYS A 10 18.09 -8.53 -11.10
CA LYS A 10 17.35 -8.70 -9.85
C LYS A 10 15.85 -8.62 -10.10
N ALA A 11 15.11 -9.37 -9.30
CA ALA A 11 13.66 -9.27 -9.22
C ALA A 11 13.22 -7.87 -8.75
N LEU A 12 12.14 -7.36 -9.31
CA LEU A 12 11.60 -6.05 -8.97
C LEU A 12 10.27 -6.20 -8.23
N GLU A 13 10.26 -5.80 -6.98
CA GLU A 13 9.10 -5.75 -6.10
C GLU A 13 8.28 -4.47 -6.36
N ASN A 14 6.96 -4.54 -6.16
CA ASN A 14 6.02 -3.41 -6.28
C ASN A 14 5.97 -2.79 -7.70
N VAL A 15 6.23 -3.57 -8.73
CA VAL A 15 6.00 -3.18 -10.12
C VAL A 15 4.51 -3.22 -10.40
N ASN A 16 3.95 -2.15 -10.92
CA ASN A 16 2.58 -2.10 -11.36
C ASN A 16 2.42 -2.84 -12.69
N VAL A 17 1.48 -3.76 -12.76
CA VAL A 17 1.12 -4.53 -13.97
C VAL A 17 -0.37 -4.36 -14.20
N SER A 18 -0.78 -3.78 -15.31
CA SER A 18 -2.20 -3.54 -15.59
C SER A 18 -2.56 -3.83 -17.04
N VAL A 19 -3.82 -4.17 -17.27
CA VAL A 19 -4.38 -4.26 -18.62
C VAL A 19 -4.49 -2.86 -19.19
N HIS A 20 -3.91 -2.66 -20.38
CA HIS A 20 -3.92 -1.36 -21.06
C HIS A 20 -5.34 -0.81 -21.21
N GLY A 21 -5.52 0.47 -20.86
CA GLY A 21 -6.82 1.16 -20.97
C GLY A 21 -7.89 0.65 -20.00
N SER A 22 -7.53 -0.11 -18.95
CA SER A 22 -8.49 -0.61 -17.95
C SER A 22 -8.06 -0.35 -16.51
N ASN A 23 -9.00 -0.62 -15.58
CA ASN A 23 -8.72 -0.56 -14.14
C ASN A 23 -8.16 -1.88 -13.58
N ILE A 24 -8.08 -2.94 -14.43
CA ILE A 24 -7.63 -4.26 -14.01
C ILE A 24 -6.12 -4.26 -13.87
N GLY A 25 -5.64 -4.58 -12.68
CA GLY A 25 -4.20 -4.55 -12.39
C GLY A 25 -3.79 -5.40 -11.20
N THR A 26 -2.49 -5.48 -11.02
CA THR A 26 -1.82 -6.13 -9.88
C THR A 26 -0.45 -5.50 -9.66
N VAL A 27 0.26 -5.92 -8.61
CA VAL A 27 1.65 -5.55 -8.37
C VAL A 27 2.51 -6.79 -8.15
N THR A 28 3.82 -6.69 -8.42
CA THR A 28 4.75 -7.79 -8.15
C THR A 28 5.05 -7.92 -6.65
N ASN A 29 5.25 -9.17 -6.22
CA ASN A 29 5.70 -9.51 -4.87
C ASN A 29 7.23 -9.26 -4.70
N ALA A 30 7.79 -9.60 -3.53
CA ALA A 30 9.22 -9.44 -3.23
C ALA A 30 10.15 -10.27 -4.15
N GLU A 31 9.65 -11.36 -4.71
CA GLU A 31 10.33 -12.21 -5.68
C GLU A 31 10.15 -11.71 -7.13
N GLY A 32 9.49 -10.56 -7.33
CA GLY A 32 9.18 -9.99 -8.63
C GLY A 32 8.06 -10.70 -9.38
N GLU A 33 7.35 -11.61 -8.74
CA GLU A 33 6.29 -12.40 -9.36
C GLU A 33 4.95 -11.68 -9.29
N PHE A 34 4.11 -11.88 -10.31
CA PHE A 34 2.74 -11.38 -10.35
C PHE A 34 1.77 -12.41 -10.94
N ALA A 35 0.51 -12.32 -10.53
CA ALA A 35 -0.61 -13.00 -11.16
C ALA A 35 -1.70 -11.97 -11.43
N LEU A 36 -2.08 -11.84 -12.70
CA LEU A 36 -3.18 -11.00 -13.15
C LEU A 36 -4.33 -11.90 -13.60
N LYS A 37 -5.49 -11.72 -12.97
CA LYS A 37 -6.70 -12.43 -13.33
C LYS A 37 -7.60 -11.54 -14.17
N ILE A 38 -8.06 -12.08 -15.28
CA ILE A 38 -8.88 -11.40 -16.27
C ILE A 38 -10.11 -12.23 -16.47
N LYS A 39 -11.28 -11.60 -16.55
CA LYS A 39 -12.53 -12.30 -16.81
C LYS A 39 -12.49 -12.94 -18.19
N LYS A 40 -13.05 -14.14 -18.34
CA LYS A 40 -13.11 -14.86 -19.63
C LYS A 40 -13.79 -14.06 -20.76
N THR A 41 -14.64 -13.11 -20.40
CA THR A 41 -15.31 -12.20 -21.35
C THR A 41 -14.43 -11.06 -21.85
N GLU A 42 -13.26 -10.87 -21.26
CA GLU A 42 -12.32 -9.81 -21.60
C GLU A 42 -11.10 -10.42 -22.27
N THR A 43 -10.75 -9.94 -23.45
CA THR A 43 -9.57 -10.35 -24.21
C THR A 43 -8.56 -9.21 -24.23
N PRO A 44 -7.73 -9.08 -23.19
CA PRO A 44 -6.73 -8.02 -23.16
C PRO A 44 -5.69 -8.24 -24.25
N ARG A 45 -5.35 -7.17 -24.95
CA ARG A 45 -4.33 -7.20 -26.01
C ARG A 45 -2.96 -6.82 -25.51
N GLU A 46 -2.91 -5.96 -24.49
CA GLU A 46 -1.65 -5.37 -23.99
C GLU A 46 -1.66 -5.25 -22.47
N LEU A 47 -0.47 -5.36 -21.89
CA LEU A 47 -0.19 -5.04 -20.50
C LEU A 47 0.72 -3.81 -20.42
N ASP A 48 0.38 -2.91 -19.52
CA ASP A 48 1.22 -1.79 -19.11
C ASP A 48 1.99 -2.19 -17.85
N ILE A 49 3.30 -2.00 -17.89
CA ILE A 49 4.18 -2.35 -16.78
C ILE A 49 5.01 -1.13 -16.41
N SER A 50 4.85 -0.67 -15.20
CA SER A 50 5.52 0.53 -14.70
C SER A 50 6.12 0.33 -13.32
N HIS A 51 7.26 0.96 -13.10
CA HIS A 51 7.94 0.99 -11.80
C HIS A 51 8.72 2.29 -11.63
N ILE A 52 8.78 2.76 -10.39
CA ILE A 52 9.54 3.98 -10.06
C ILE A 52 11.00 3.85 -10.48
N GLY A 53 11.51 4.84 -11.22
CA GLY A 53 12.88 4.85 -11.71
C GLY A 53 13.15 3.96 -12.92
N TYR A 54 12.09 3.45 -13.58
CA TYR A 54 12.20 2.63 -14.79
C TYR A 54 11.36 3.21 -15.93
N VAL A 55 11.74 2.87 -17.15
CA VAL A 55 10.98 3.20 -18.36
C VAL A 55 9.77 2.28 -18.40
N ASN A 56 8.58 2.84 -18.62
CA ASN A 56 7.35 2.06 -18.81
C ASN A 56 7.50 1.12 -20.02
N THR A 57 6.94 -0.07 -19.88
CA THR A 57 7.01 -1.11 -20.91
C THR A 57 5.60 -1.60 -21.22
N HIS A 58 5.27 -1.69 -22.51
CA HIS A 58 4.03 -2.27 -23.00
C HIS A 58 4.31 -3.66 -23.56
N ILE A 59 3.47 -4.63 -23.23
CA ILE A 59 3.63 -6.02 -23.67
C ILE A 59 2.36 -6.46 -24.38
N SER A 60 2.50 -6.86 -25.65
CA SER A 60 1.40 -7.47 -26.40
C SER A 60 1.15 -8.91 -25.94
N LEU A 61 -0.13 -9.25 -25.77
CA LEU A 61 -0.62 -10.59 -25.39
C LEU A 61 -1.16 -11.38 -26.60
N GLU A 62 -0.73 -11.04 -27.82
CA GLU A 62 -1.29 -11.59 -29.08
C GLU A 62 -1.14 -13.12 -29.26
N LYS A 63 -0.43 -13.80 -28.37
CA LYS A 63 -0.26 -15.25 -28.39
C LYS A 63 -0.60 -15.83 -27.02
N GLU A 64 -1.50 -16.82 -27.00
CA GLU A 64 -1.67 -17.71 -25.84
C GLU A 64 -0.33 -18.40 -25.54
N THR A 65 0.43 -17.81 -24.63
CA THR A 65 1.65 -18.42 -24.13
C THR A 65 1.31 -19.12 -22.82
N THR A 66 1.40 -20.44 -22.81
CA THR A 66 1.35 -21.25 -21.58
C THR A 66 2.60 -21.04 -20.70
N ALA A 67 3.62 -20.36 -21.22
CA ALA A 67 4.86 -20.08 -20.52
C ALA A 67 4.72 -18.87 -19.58
N MET A 68 5.43 -18.93 -18.45
CA MET A 68 5.51 -17.83 -17.50
C MET A 68 6.15 -16.58 -18.16
N LEU A 69 5.40 -15.49 -18.24
CA LEU A 69 5.88 -14.22 -18.81
C LEU A 69 6.99 -13.64 -17.96
N THR A 70 8.17 -13.39 -18.53
CA THR A 70 9.26 -12.66 -17.88
C THR A 70 9.45 -11.31 -18.55
N VAL A 71 9.34 -10.22 -17.78
CA VAL A 71 9.46 -8.85 -18.24
C VAL A 71 10.77 -8.25 -17.71
N TRP A 72 11.49 -7.57 -18.60
CA TRP A 72 12.73 -6.88 -18.27
C TRP A 72 12.52 -5.37 -18.35
N LEU A 73 12.53 -4.70 -17.21
CA LEU A 73 12.44 -3.24 -17.17
C LEU A 73 13.83 -2.61 -17.31
N THR A 74 13.90 -1.59 -18.12
CA THR A 74 15.10 -0.78 -18.31
C THR A 74 15.10 0.33 -17.26
N PRO A 75 16.13 0.41 -16.38
CA PRO A 75 16.24 1.54 -15.48
C PRO A 75 16.29 2.84 -16.27
N HIS A 76 15.54 3.83 -15.83
CA HIS A 76 15.69 5.18 -16.34
C HIS A 76 17.01 5.72 -15.80
N SER A 77 18.05 5.71 -16.64
CA SER A 77 19.27 6.43 -16.29
C SER A 77 18.89 7.91 -16.26
N ASN A 78 18.95 8.50 -15.06
CA ASN A 78 18.92 9.93 -14.93
C ASN A 78 20.11 10.49 -15.72
N LEU A 79 19.91 10.77 -17.00
CA LEU A 79 20.81 11.64 -17.77
C LEU A 79 20.62 13.05 -17.22
N LEU A 80 21.05 13.22 -15.98
CA LEU A 80 20.87 14.45 -15.25
C LEU A 80 22.20 15.14 -15.07
N ASN A 81 22.33 16.15 -15.85
CA ASN A 81 23.10 17.31 -15.46
C ASN A 81 22.23 18.58 -15.44
N GLU A 82 20.94 18.45 -15.30
CA GLU A 82 20.12 19.61 -14.98
C GLU A 82 19.95 19.68 -13.47
N VAL A 83 20.81 20.45 -12.82
CA VAL A 83 20.57 20.93 -11.45
C VAL A 83 19.34 21.82 -11.54
N VAL A 84 18.16 21.22 -11.44
CA VAL A 84 16.91 21.98 -11.34
C VAL A 84 16.93 22.64 -9.97
N VAL A 85 17.39 23.88 -9.93
CA VAL A 85 17.23 24.74 -8.75
C VAL A 85 15.73 24.97 -8.59
N PHE A 86 15.11 24.24 -7.68
CA PHE A 86 13.72 24.48 -7.34
C PHE A 86 13.63 25.82 -6.61
N ALA A 87 13.15 26.84 -7.30
CA ALA A 87 12.88 28.14 -6.70
C ALA A 87 11.70 28.10 -5.71
N GLU A 88 10.88 27.04 -5.74
CA GLU A 88 9.68 26.91 -4.94
C GLU A 88 9.93 26.13 -3.62
N ASN A 89 9.38 26.67 -2.53
CA ASN A 89 9.44 26.03 -1.21
C ASN A 89 8.73 24.66 -1.25
N PRO A 90 9.40 23.56 -0.85
CA PRO A 90 8.81 22.21 -0.88
C PRO A 90 7.47 22.11 -0.15
N ARG A 91 7.32 22.79 0.98
CA ARG A 91 6.05 22.83 1.72
C ARG A 91 4.94 23.43 0.89
N MET A 92 5.20 24.51 0.14
CA MET A 92 4.19 25.14 -0.72
C MET A 92 3.74 24.21 -1.84
N ILE A 93 4.62 23.35 -2.38
CA ILE A 93 4.25 22.33 -3.37
C ILE A 93 3.29 21.32 -2.73
N VAL A 94 3.56 20.85 -1.51
CA VAL A 94 2.67 19.95 -0.78
C VAL A 94 1.30 20.60 -0.54
N GLU A 95 1.27 21.85 -0.09
CA GLU A 95 0.03 22.60 0.14
C GLU A 95 -0.78 22.78 -1.15
N LYS A 96 -0.12 23.11 -2.27
CA LYS A 96 -0.77 23.19 -3.59
C LYS A 96 -1.34 21.82 -4.01
N ALA A 97 -0.61 20.73 -3.80
CA ALA A 97 -1.08 19.39 -4.10
C ALA A 97 -2.32 19.01 -3.26
N ILE A 98 -2.33 19.36 -1.98
CA ILE A 98 -3.49 19.15 -1.09
C ILE A 98 -4.71 19.93 -1.62
N ASN A 99 -4.53 21.19 -2.05
CA ASN A 99 -5.59 22.00 -2.61
C ASN A 99 -6.13 21.46 -3.95
N LYS A 100 -5.32 20.68 -4.68
CA LYS A 100 -5.71 20.05 -5.94
C LYS A 100 -6.41 18.69 -5.77
N ILE A 101 -6.51 18.15 -4.54
CA ILE A 101 -7.18 16.87 -4.29
C ILE A 101 -8.63 16.87 -4.84
N PRO A 102 -9.49 17.89 -4.64
CA PRO A 102 -10.85 17.88 -5.18
C PRO A 102 -10.92 17.81 -6.71
N LEU A 103 -9.89 18.32 -7.39
CA LEU A 103 -9.81 18.30 -8.85
C LEU A 103 -9.24 16.98 -9.38
N ASN A 104 -8.18 16.49 -8.74
CA ASN A 104 -7.40 15.36 -9.24
C ASN A 104 -7.97 14.00 -8.86
N TYR A 105 -8.73 13.89 -7.75
CA TYR A 105 -9.23 12.60 -7.25
C TYR A 105 -10.75 12.49 -7.47
N SER A 106 -11.28 11.28 -7.25
CA SER A 106 -12.70 11.01 -7.44
C SER A 106 -13.59 11.93 -6.60
N ASP A 107 -14.58 12.52 -7.24
CA ASP A 107 -15.63 13.38 -6.64
C ASP A 107 -16.95 12.63 -6.42
N LYS A 108 -16.94 11.31 -6.65
CA LYS A 108 -18.08 10.40 -6.48
C LYS A 108 -17.74 9.28 -5.49
N ARG A 109 -18.75 8.50 -5.15
CA ARG A 109 -18.51 7.23 -4.44
C ARG A 109 -18.02 6.20 -5.42
N ASP A 110 -16.94 5.52 -5.08
CA ASP A 110 -16.39 4.41 -5.82
C ASP A 110 -16.50 3.11 -5.04
N MET A 111 -16.66 2.01 -5.76
CA MET A 111 -16.48 0.66 -5.23
C MET A 111 -15.20 0.09 -5.82
N LEU A 112 -14.21 -0.16 -4.97
CA LEU A 112 -12.97 -0.80 -5.36
C LEU A 112 -13.05 -2.28 -5.02
N THR A 113 -12.63 -3.14 -5.95
CA THR A 113 -12.35 -4.54 -5.62
C THR A 113 -10.86 -4.67 -5.36
N GLY A 114 -10.49 -5.22 -4.22
CA GLY A 114 -9.09 -5.37 -3.79
C GLY A 114 -8.72 -6.82 -3.52
N PHE A 115 -7.49 -7.19 -3.85
CA PHE A 115 -6.86 -8.40 -3.33
C PHE A 115 -6.02 -8.00 -2.11
N TYR A 116 -6.27 -8.65 -0.99
CA TYR A 116 -5.57 -8.44 0.28
C TYR A 116 -4.76 -9.67 0.65
N ARG A 117 -3.55 -9.45 1.14
CA ARG A 117 -2.69 -10.50 1.70
C ARG A 117 -2.08 -10.03 3.02
N GLU A 118 -2.05 -10.92 4.00
CA GLU A 118 -1.35 -10.74 5.26
C GLU A 118 -0.36 -11.89 5.46
N THR A 119 0.88 -11.55 5.78
CA THR A 119 1.95 -12.51 6.04
C THR A 119 2.57 -12.28 7.39
N VAL A 120 2.90 -13.37 8.08
CA VAL A 120 3.62 -13.35 9.35
C VAL A 120 4.86 -14.21 9.23
N GLN A 121 6.03 -13.61 9.48
CA GLN A 121 7.31 -14.30 9.53
C GLN A 121 7.84 -14.33 10.96
N LYS A 122 8.45 -15.46 11.34
CA LYS A 122 9.25 -15.67 12.54
C LYS A 122 10.70 -15.91 12.13
N GLY A 123 11.55 -14.91 12.33
CA GLY A 123 12.86 -14.87 11.69
C GLY A 123 12.72 -14.77 10.17
N ARG A 124 13.19 -15.81 9.44
CA ARG A 124 13.08 -15.89 7.97
C ARG A 124 11.96 -16.82 7.49
N ARG A 125 11.24 -17.48 8.39
CA ARG A 125 10.24 -18.50 8.05
C ARG A 125 8.83 -17.90 8.12
N TYR A 126 8.03 -18.10 7.09
CA TYR A 126 6.60 -17.81 7.13
C TYR A 126 5.90 -18.76 8.11
N ILE A 127 5.11 -18.19 9.01
CA ILE A 127 4.29 -18.89 9.99
C ILE A 127 2.80 -18.62 9.81
N GLY A 128 2.44 -17.67 8.97
CA GLY A 128 1.07 -17.37 8.59
C GLY A 128 1.04 -16.66 7.24
N ILE A 129 0.11 -17.09 6.37
CA ILE A 129 -0.26 -16.41 5.12
C ILE A 129 -1.77 -16.51 5.01
N SER A 130 -2.43 -15.36 4.93
CA SER A 130 -3.87 -15.25 4.73
C SER A 130 -4.17 -14.29 3.59
N GLU A 131 -5.19 -14.61 2.80
CA GLU A 131 -5.59 -13.82 1.64
C GLU A 131 -7.09 -13.55 1.68
N ALA A 132 -7.51 -12.44 1.07
CA ALA A 132 -8.91 -12.08 0.89
C ALA A 132 -9.16 -11.35 -0.41
N VAL A 133 -10.39 -11.48 -0.91
CA VAL A 133 -10.97 -10.56 -1.89
C VAL A 133 -11.85 -9.59 -1.11
N LEU A 134 -11.66 -8.31 -1.35
CA LEU A 134 -12.32 -7.23 -0.63
C LEU A 134 -13.14 -6.37 -1.58
N ASP A 135 -14.27 -5.88 -1.10
CA ASP A 135 -14.92 -4.68 -1.62
C ASP A 135 -14.64 -3.51 -0.68
N VAL A 136 -14.24 -2.38 -1.25
CA VAL A 136 -13.96 -1.14 -0.51
C VAL A 136 -14.83 -0.03 -1.06
N SER A 137 -15.88 0.35 -0.33
CA SER A 137 -16.71 1.51 -0.64
C SER A 137 -16.03 2.76 -0.15
N LYS A 138 -15.71 3.67 -1.06
CA LYS A 138 -15.07 4.96 -0.77
C LYS A 138 -15.97 6.10 -1.21
N THR A 139 -16.26 7.02 -0.30
CA THR A 139 -16.92 8.29 -0.64
C THR A 139 -15.98 9.21 -1.41
N ALA A 140 -16.50 10.25 -2.03
CA ALA A 140 -15.70 11.27 -2.71
C ALA A 140 -14.51 11.75 -1.86
N TYR A 141 -13.37 12.04 -2.48
CA TYR A 141 -12.18 12.55 -1.77
C TYR A 141 -12.38 13.92 -1.12
N THR A 142 -13.42 14.63 -1.51
CA THR A 142 -13.89 15.87 -0.86
C THR A 142 -14.56 15.63 0.49
N ASN A 143 -15.11 14.43 0.73
CA ASN A 143 -15.68 14.07 2.02
C ASN A 143 -14.56 13.65 2.98
N ARG A 144 -14.30 14.46 4.00
CA ARG A 144 -13.24 14.23 5.00
C ARG A 144 -13.56 13.11 6.01
N ASN A 145 -14.82 12.72 6.14
CA ASN A 145 -15.24 11.72 7.13
C ASN A 145 -15.09 10.31 6.57
N ILE A 146 -13.97 9.66 6.89
CA ILE A 146 -13.67 8.28 6.48
C ILE A 146 -14.57 7.22 7.14
N ASN A 147 -15.38 7.57 8.14
CA ASN A 147 -16.31 6.61 8.77
C ASN A 147 -17.43 6.17 7.81
N TYR A 148 -17.64 6.88 6.72
CA TYR A 148 -18.55 6.47 5.64
C TYR A 148 -17.92 5.51 4.64
N ASP A 149 -16.59 5.39 4.66
CA ASP A 149 -15.86 4.42 3.83
C ASP A 149 -15.84 3.07 4.56
N LYS A 150 -16.05 1.97 3.83
CA LYS A 150 -16.23 0.65 4.42
C LYS A 150 -15.55 -0.42 3.61
N VAL A 151 -15.13 -1.46 4.30
CA VAL A 151 -14.55 -2.66 3.69
C VAL A 151 -15.44 -3.85 3.99
N ARG A 152 -15.71 -4.67 2.99
CA ARG A 152 -16.34 -5.98 3.10
C ARG A 152 -15.37 -7.05 2.63
N VAL A 153 -15.27 -8.12 3.39
CA VAL A 153 -14.53 -9.31 2.98
C VAL A 153 -15.47 -10.23 2.22
N GLU A 154 -15.24 -10.39 0.92
CA GLU A 154 -16.07 -11.24 0.06
C GLU A 154 -15.68 -12.72 0.19
N LYS A 155 -14.38 -12.98 0.20
CA LYS A 155 -13.80 -14.30 0.29
C LYS A 155 -12.49 -14.24 1.04
N GLY A 156 -12.19 -15.27 1.83
CA GLY A 156 -10.94 -15.40 2.56
C GLY A 156 -10.38 -16.80 2.52
N ARG A 157 -9.08 -16.93 2.62
CA ARG A 157 -8.41 -18.23 2.76
C ARG A 157 -7.12 -18.12 3.56
N ARG A 158 -6.77 -19.22 4.21
CA ARG A 158 -5.51 -19.41 4.89
C ARG A 158 -4.66 -20.38 4.09
N LEU A 159 -3.44 -20.00 3.74
CA LEU A 159 -2.51 -20.83 2.93
C LEU A 159 -1.57 -21.66 3.78
N LEU A 160 -1.29 -21.24 5.04
CA LEU A 160 -0.47 -21.99 5.95
C LEU A 160 -1.29 -22.41 7.17
N SER A 161 -1.31 -23.73 7.45
CA SER A 161 -1.92 -24.26 8.66
C SER A 161 -1.13 -23.80 9.89
N GLN A 162 -1.86 -23.35 10.91
CA GLN A 162 -1.26 -23.02 12.20
C GLN A 162 -0.72 -24.27 12.88
N LYS A 163 0.56 -24.24 13.20
CA LYS A 163 1.11 -25.12 14.24
C LYS A 163 0.99 -24.41 15.57
N ALA A 164 0.62 -25.09 16.62
CA ALA A 164 0.50 -24.51 17.97
C ALA A 164 1.78 -23.77 18.43
N SER A 165 2.96 -24.20 17.94
CA SER A 165 4.27 -23.60 18.20
C SER A 165 4.52 -22.28 17.41
N ASP A 166 3.70 -21.98 16.42
CA ASP A 166 3.90 -20.89 15.45
C ASP A 166 2.90 -19.74 15.62
N THR A 167 2.15 -19.73 16.72
CA THR A 167 1.19 -18.69 17.00
C THR A 167 1.87 -17.36 17.30
N LEU A 168 1.46 -16.30 16.61
CA LEU A 168 1.86 -14.93 16.95
C LEU A 168 1.12 -14.51 18.25
N ALA A 169 1.89 -14.35 19.32
CA ALA A 169 1.33 -14.05 20.64
C ALA A 169 0.83 -12.60 20.81
N VAL A 170 1.15 -11.71 19.87
CA VAL A 170 0.78 -10.29 19.93
C VAL A 170 -0.18 -9.92 18.81
N LYS A 171 -1.00 -8.91 19.06
CA LYS A 171 -1.87 -8.32 18.05
C LYS A 171 -1.34 -6.94 17.71
N VAL A 172 -1.12 -6.69 16.43
CA VAL A 172 -0.55 -5.45 15.90
C VAL A 172 -1.49 -4.81 14.88
N VAL A 173 -1.24 -3.53 14.55
CA VAL A 173 -2.02 -2.79 13.55
C VAL A 173 -1.95 -3.46 12.18
N GLY A 174 -3.05 -3.41 11.42
CA GLY A 174 -3.16 -4.05 10.09
C GLY A 174 -4.60 -4.45 9.80
N GLY A 175 -4.77 -5.34 8.83
CA GLY A 175 -6.08 -5.89 8.47
C GLY A 175 -6.69 -5.25 7.22
N PRO A 176 -7.84 -5.77 6.76
CA PRO A 176 -8.49 -5.38 5.50
C PRO A 176 -8.85 -3.89 5.39
N ASN A 177 -9.02 -3.20 6.53
CA ASN A 177 -9.36 -1.77 6.56
C ASN A 177 -8.22 -0.83 6.11
N LEU A 178 -7.05 -1.36 5.70
CA LEU A 178 -5.94 -0.55 5.16
C LEU A 178 -6.39 0.37 4.01
N GLY A 179 -7.27 -0.11 3.14
CA GLY A 179 -7.81 0.67 2.02
C GLY A 179 -8.57 1.94 2.43
N VAL A 180 -9.02 2.01 3.68
CA VAL A 180 -9.69 3.17 4.26
C VAL A 180 -8.72 3.95 5.15
N THR A 181 -8.05 3.29 6.07
CA THR A 181 -7.27 3.95 7.13
C THR A 181 -5.95 4.54 6.64
N LEU A 182 -5.28 3.89 5.67
CA LEU A 182 -3.97 4.31 5.15
C LEU A 182 -4.02 5.11 3.85
N ASP A 183 -5.20 5.32 3.26
CA ASP A 183 -5.33 6.25 2.16
C ASP A 183 -5.18 7.70 2.68
N VAL A 184 -3.93 8.14 2.84
CA VAL A 184 -3.60 9.43 3.46
C VAL A 184 -4.10 10.64 2.66
N VAL A 185 -4.33 10.51 1.36
CA VAL A 185 -4.91 11.58 0.55
C VAL A 185 -6.39 11.79 0.92
N LYS A 186 -7.08 10.72 1.28
CA LYS A 186 -8.45 10.76 1.78
C LYS A 186 -8.46 11.04 3.30
N ASN A 187 -7.67 10.30 4.07
CA ASN A 187 -7.52 10.41 5.52
C ASN A 187 -6.38 11.37 5.87
N LYS A 188 -6.61 12.67 5.70
CA LYS A 188 -5.58 13.70 5.80
C LYS A 188 -5.00 13.87 7.21
N GLY A 189 -5.76 13.51 8.25
CA GLY A 189 -5.38 13.76 9.64
C GLY A 189 -4.07 13.11 10.10
N ALA A 190 -3.55 12.14 9.34
CA ALA A 190 -2.27 11.51 9.67
C ALA A 190 -1.04 12.34 9.24
N LEU A 191 -1.17 13.15 8.16
CA LEU A 191 -0.02 13.86 7.57
C LEU A 191 -0.43 15.10 6.74
N LEU A 192 -1.49 15.00 5.92
CA LEU A 192 -1.83 15.98 4.90
C LEU A 192 -2.88 17.02 5.36
N ASP A 193 -3.21 17.11 6.64
CA ASP A 193 -3.96 18.24 7.18
C ASP A 193 -3.03 19.45 7.32
N PHE A 194 -3.52 20.64 7.02
CA PHE A 194 -2.72 21.86 7.08
C PHE A 194 -2.13 22.14 8.46
N GLU A 195 -2.85 21.79 9.53
CA GLU A 195 -2.35 21.91 10.90
C GLU A 195 -1.21 20.94 11.16
N GLU A 196 -1.36 19.69 10.72
CA GLU A 196 -0.34 18.65 10.88
C GLU A 196 0.96 18.98 10.12
N LEU A 197 0.90 19.64 8.97
CA LEU A 197 2.09 20.06 8.23
C LEU A 197 3.04 20.93 9.07
N ASN A 198 2.53 21.63 10.09
CA ASN A 198 3.35 22.43 11.00
C ASN A 198 4.27 21.59 11.87
N ASN A 199 4.01 20.32 12.03
CA ASN A 199 4.81 19.39 12.82
C ASN A 199 6.04 18.88 12.06
N TYR A 200 6.13 19.17 10.75
CA TYR A 200 7.14 18.61 9.85
C TYR A 200 8.01 19.68 9.20
N GLU A 201 9.23 19.33 8.88
CA GLU A 201 10.07 20.03 7.92
C GLU A 201 10.10 19.25 6.60
N PHE A 202 10.22 19.99 5.49
CA PHE A 202 10.18 19.48 4.14
C PHE A 202 11.40 19.93 3.35
N TRP A 203 11.99 19.02 2.54
CA TRP A 203 13.07 19.38 1.62
C TRP A 203 13.01 18.55 0.35
N MET A 204 13.50 19.14 -0.75
CA MET A 204 13.51 18.47 -2.04
C MET A 204 14.52 17.34 -2.07
N ALA A 205 14.16 16.25 -2.74
CA ALA A 205 15.05 15.20 -3.18
C ALA A 205 15.18 15.23 -4.72
N GLU A 206 16.03 14.36 -5.26
CA GLU A 206 16.16 14.18 -6.70
C GLU A 206 14.83 13.75 -7.30
N SER A 207 14.47 14.39 -8.43
CA SER A 207 13.24 14.09 -9.15
C SER A 207 13.29 12.72 -9.79
N MET A 208 12.14 12.06 -9.89
CA MET A 208 12.02 10.72 -10.45
C MET A 208 10.86 10.63 -11.43
N LEU A 209 10.93 9.65 -12.33
CA LEU A 209 9.82 9.29 -13.20
C LEU A 209 8.92 8.26 -12.52
N ILE A 210 7.60 8.49 -12.59
CA ILE A 210 6.56 7.50 -12.32
C ILE A 210 5.56 7.60 -13.47
N ASP A 211 5.26 6.51 -14.13
CA ASP A 211 4.36 6.45 -15.29
C ASP A 211 4.71 7.48 -16.38
N ASN A 212 6.01 7.59 -16.71
CA ASN A 212 6.59 8.54 -17.67
C ASN A 212 6.32 10.02 -17.34
N ARG A 213 5.95 10.34 -16.11
CA ARG A 213 5.77 11.72 -15.63
C ARG A 213 6.79 12.07 -14.57
N MET A 214 7.36 13.27 -14.69
CA MET A 214 8.30 13.78 -13.70
C MET A 214 7.60 14.10 -12.38
N GLN A 215 8.21 13.64 -11.30
CA GLN A 215 7.71 13.85 -9.94
C GLN A 215 8.58 14.85 -9.18
N TYR A 216 7.95 15.74 -8.41
CA TYR A 216 8.59 16.30 -7.24
C TYR A 216 8.73 15.19 -6.20
N VAL A 217 9.95 15.00 -5.69
CA VAL A 217 10.18 14.10 -4.56
C VAL A 217 10.52 14.95 -3.35
N ILE A 218 9.64 14.93 -2.36
CA ILE A 218 9.75 15.78 -1.17
C ILE A 218 9.89 14.88 0.04
N ASN A 219 11.05 14.98 0.69
CA ASN A 219 11.27 14.34 1.99
C ASN A 219 10.57 15.14 3.07
N PHE A 220 10.13 14.45 4.12
CA PHE A 220 9.59 15.08 5.32
C PHE A 220 10.04 14.32 6.57
N ARG A 221 10.22 15.06 7.67
CA ARG A 221 10.46 14.49 9.00
C ARG A 221 9.90 15.38 10.10
N PRO A 222 9.64 14.83 11.30
CA PRO A 222 9.22 15.60 12.44
C PRO A 222 10.23 16.71 12.82
N LYS A 223 9.74 17.89 13.15
CA LYS A 223 10.52 18.98 13.75
C LYS A 223 10.08 19.30 15.17
N VAL A 224 9.07 18.59 15.68
CA VAL A 224 8.50 18.76 17.02
C VAL A 224 8.41 17.40 17.73
N ILE A 225 8.30 17.43 19.04
CA ILE A 225 8.07 16.25 19.88
C ILE A 225 6.65 16.35 20.43
N LEU A 226 5.78 15.40 20.05
CA LEU A 226 4.41 15.30 20.53
C LEU A 226 4.23 14.13 21.49
N MET A 227 3.03 13.97 22.07
CA MET A 227 2.70 12.85 22.97
C MET A 227 2.63 11.50 22.25
N TYR A 228 2.49 11.49 20.94
CA TYR A 228 2.50 10.31 20.06
C TYR A 228 3.71 10.30 19.13
N ALA A 229 3.98 9.16 18.48
CA ALA A 229 5.04 9.04 17.50
C ALA A 229 4.59 9.62 16.16
N LEU A 230 5.44 10.45 15.55
CA LEU A 230 5.21 11.06 14.24
C LEU A 230 5.82 10.20 13.13
N LEU A 231 5.47 10.53 11.88
CA LEU A 231 5.94 9.86 10.68
C LEU A 231 7.09 10.64 10.03
N TYR A 232 7.93 9.96 9.28
CA TYR A 232 8.89 10.56 8.34
C TYR A 232 8.86 9.78 7.04
N GLY A 233 9.32 10.39 5.93
CA GLY A 233 9.29 9.70 4.65
C GLY A 233 9.42 10.58 3.43
N LYS A 234 8.73 10.18 2.35
CA LYS A 234 8.77 10.84 1.04
C LYS A 234 7.38 10.96 0.44
N LEU A 235 7.12 12.11 -0.14
CA LEU A 235 5.94 12.40 -0.96
C LEU A 235 6.39 12.54 -2.41
N TYR A 236 5.72 11.83 -3.31
CA TYR A 236 5.93 11.91 -4.75
C TYR A 236 4.71 12.60 -5.35
N ILE A 237 4.94 13.73 -6.00
CA ILE A 237 3.90 14.62 -6.51
C ILE A 237 4.15 14.86 -8.00
N ASP A 238 3.19 14.52 -8.83
CA ASP A 238 3.22 14.81 -10.27
C ASP A 238 3.43 16.32 -10.51
N ARG A 239 4.42 16.69 -11.32
CA ARG A 239 4.79 18.09 -11.52
C ARG A 239 3.72 18.89 -12.25
N GLU A 240 2.99 18.27 -13.17
CA GLU A 240 2.02 18.96 -14.01
C GLU A 240 0.67 19.08 -13.30
N ARG A 241 0.21 17.98 -12.70
CA ARG A 241 -1.11 17.89 -12.10
C ARG A 241 -1.13 18.24 -10.61
N LEU A 242 0.00 18.17 -9.95
CA LEU A 242 0.12 18.29 -8.49
C LEU A 242 -0.75 17.24 -7.76
N SER A 243 -0.80 16.01 -8.28
CA SER A 243 -1.41 14.87 -7.61
C SER A 243 -0.35 14.04 -6.89
N PHE A 244 -0.69 13.52 -5.72
CA PHE A 244 0.16 12.53 -5.04
C PHE A 244 0.08 11.21 -5.81
N THR A 245 1.21 10.68 -6.21
CA THR A 245 1.30 9.42 -6.96
C THR A 245 1.84 8.28 -6.11
N ARG A 246 2.71 8.62 -5.13
CA ARG A 246 3.29 7.67 -4.18
C ARG A 246 3.59 8.37 -2.86
N ILE A 247 3.40 7.67 -1.76
CA ILE A 247 3.71 8.15 -0.41
C ILE A 247 4.39 7.01 0.34
N GLU A 248 5.59 7.28 0.83
CA GLU A 248 6.37 6.39 1.68
C GLU A 248 6.46 7.00 3.07
N MET A 249 6.07 6.26 4.08
CA MET A 249 6.05 6.73 5.46
C MET A 249 6.61 5.69 6.40
N SER A 250 7.35 6.13 7.39
CA SER A 250 7.83 5.29 8.50
C SER A 250 7.57 5.98 9.82
N LEU A 251 7.23 5.21 10.84
CA LEU A 251 7.03 5.73 12.18
C LEU A 251 8.37 6.03 12.83
N ASP A 252 8.49 7.19 13.48
CA ASP A 252 9.67 7.51 14.27
C ASP A 252 9.80 6.54 15.47
N MET A 253 10.90 5.80 15.48
CA MET A 253 11.23 4.80 16.49
C MET A 253 12.14 5.31 17.63
N GLN A 254 12.45 6.61 17.68
CA GLN A 254 13.31 7.17 18.73
C GLN A 254 12.70 6.94 20.11
N ASN A 255 11.40 7.16 20.26
CA ASN A 255 10.68 6.85 21.49
C ASN A 255 9.93 5.52 21.37
N LYS A 256 10.54 4.46 21.92
CA LYS A 256 9.99 3.10 21.87
C LYS A 256 8.64 2.94 22.56
N SER A 257 8.32 3.73 23.57
CA SER A 257 7.02 3.68 24.23
C SER A 257 5.91 4.21 23.31
N LYS A 258 6.11 5.38 22.69
CA LYS A 258 5.17 5.96 21.73
C LYS A 258 5.00 5.05 20.50
N ALA A 259 6.11 4.50 19.98
CA ALA A 259 6.05 3.54 18.87
C ALA A 259 5.30 2.26 19.27
N THR A 260 5.47 1.76 20.49
CA THR A 260 4.72 0.60 20.98
C THR A 260 3.23 0.89 21.03
N THR A 261 2.83 2.06 21.53
CA THR A 261 1.41 2.47 21.59
C THR A 261 0.78 2.55 20.20
N ALA A 262 1.53 3.01 19.20
CA ALA A 262 1.06 3.12 17.82
C ALA A 262 0.91 1.75 17.11
N ILE A 263 1.68 0.74 17.52
CA ILE A 263 1.76 -0.55 16.82
C ILE A 263 0.93 -1.65 17.50
N LEU A 264 0.97 -1.69 18.83
CA LEU A 264 0.54 -2.84 19.61
C LEU A 264 -0.88 -2.69 20.14
N TYR A 265 -1.79 -3.55 19.70
CA TYR A 265 -3.15 -3.62 20.27
C TYR A 265 -3.21 -4.47 21.55
N LYS A 266 -2.55 -5.64 21.54
CA LYS A 266 -2.63 -6.59 22.66
C LYS A 266 -1.39 -7.48 22.76
N LYS A 267 -0.98 -7.78 23.99
CA LYS A 267 0.08 -8.76 24.28
C LYS A 267 -0.23 -9.54 25.56
N PRO A 268 0.30 -10.76 25.71
CA PRO A 268 0.22 -11.53 26.97
C PRO A 268 1.03 -10.87 28.10
N LEU A 269 0.63 -11.16 29.32
CA LEU A 269 1.42 -10.82 30.50
C LEU A 269 2.80 -11.51 30.42
N GLY A 270 3.84 -10.81 30.85
CA GLY A 270 5.22 -11.32 30.85
C GLY A 270 5.94 -11.29 29.51
N LEU A 271 5.28 -10.89 28.43
CA LEU A 271 5.89 -10.63 27.13
C LEU A 271 6.40 -9.18 27.06
N ARG A 272 7.65 -9.00 26.65
CA ARG A 272 8.23 -7.70 26.30
C ARG A 272 8.17 -7.54 24.78
N PHE A 273 7.49 -6.50 24.33
CA PHE A 273 7.40 -6.10 22.93
C PHE A 273 8.40 -5.00 22.63
N LYS A 274 9.22 -5.17 21.59
CA LYS A 274 10.24 -4.21 21.17
C LYS A 274 10.01 -3.84 19.71
N PRO A 275 9.36 -2.69 19.42
CA PRO A 275 9.15 -2.25 18.05
C PRO A 275 10.49 -1.92 17.39
N GLN A 276 10.62 -2.29 16.11
CA GLN A 276 11.80 -2.02 15.29
C GLN A 276 11.47 -1.15 14.08
N GLU A 277 10.33 -1.42 13.45
CA GLU A 277 9.87 -0.71 12.25
C GLU A 277 8.34 -0.74 12.18
N LEU A 278 7.78 0.35 11.69
CA LEU A 278 6.45 0.42 11.11
C LEU A 278 6.56 1.32 9.90
N SER A 279 6.34 0.76 8.73
CA SER A 279 6.43 1.48 7.46
C SER A 279 5.21 1.26 6.60
N TYR A 280 4.85 2.27 5.83
CA TYR A 280 3.71 2.29 4.92
C TYR A 280 4.16 2.73 3.53
N LEU A 281 3.63 2.06 2.52
CA LEU A 281 3.70 2.46 1.13
C LEU A 281 2.27 2.58 0.60
N VAL A 282 1.95 3.74 0.03
CA VAL A 282 0.67 3.98 -0.64
C VAL A 282 0.96 4.48 -2.04
N THR A 283 0.35 3.87 -3.05
CA THR A 283 0.47 4.33 -4.44
C THR A 283 -0.89 4.63 -5.03
N TYR A 284 -0.90 5.56 -5.97
CA TYR A 284 -2.08 5.99 -6.69
C TYR A 284 -1.84 5.84 -8.19
N LYS A 285 -2.89 5.61 -8.94
CA LYS A 285 -2.88 5.48 -10.41
C LYS A 285 -3.79 6.52 -11.03
N ASP A 286 -3.34 7.11 -12.13
CA ASP A 286 -4.18 7.96 -12.96
C ASP A 286 -4.95 7.12 -13.96
N VAL A 287 -6.25 7.35 -14.06
CA VAL A 287 -7.13 6.75 -15.06
C VAL A 287 -8.08 7.84 -15.54
N ASP A 288 -8.09 8.11 -16.84
CA ASP A 288 -8.96 9.11 -17.49
C ASP A 288 -8.96 10.49 -16.81
N GLY A 289 -7.77 10.91 -16.36
CA GLY A 289 -7.59 12.22 -15.74
C GLY A 289 -8.00 12.29 -14.28
N LYS A 290 -8.36 11.21 -13.62
CA LYS A 290 -8.57 11.13 -12.17
C LYS A 290 -7.59 10.16 -11.53
N THR A 291 -7.18 10.47 -10.32
CA THR A 291 -6.22 9.70 -9.53
C THR A 291 -6.96 8.84 -8.51
N TYR A 292 -6.63 7.57 -8.42
CA TYR A 292 -7.26 6.58 -7.56
C TYR A 292 -6.24 5.81 -6.75
N LEU A 293 -6.66 5.32 -5.58
CA LEU A 293 -5.89 4.38 -4.79
C LEU A 293 -5.57 3.13 -5.63
N ASN A 294 -4.30 2.73 -5.66
CA ASN A 294 -3.82 1.56 -6.41
C ASN A 294 -3.31 0.46 -5.50
N TYR A 295 -2.39 0.79 -4.58
CA TYR A 295 -1.76 -0.20 -3.72
C TYR A 295 -1.42 0.38 -2.36
N ILE A 296 -1.56 -0.44 -1.32
CA ILE A 296 -1.13 -0.13 0.03
C ILE A 296 -0.35 -1.32 0.59
N ARG A 297 0.75 -1.02 1.27
CA ARG A 297 1.50 -1.98 2.08
C ARG A 297 1.81 -1.40 3.45
N ASN A 298 1.59 -2.20 4.48
CA ASN A 298 2.01 -1.95 5.84
C ASN A 298 3.03 -3.02 6.23
N THR A 299 4.19 -2.64 6.77
CA THR A 299 5.20 -3.57 7.27
C THR A 299 5.56 -3.23 8.70
N ILE A 300 5.49 -4.22 9.56
CA ILE A 300 5.82 -4.10 10.99
C ILE A 300 6.91 -5.10 11.32
N ARG A 301 8.02 -4.62 11.90
CA ARG A 301 9.07 -5.47 12.45
C ARG A 301 9.19 -5.21 13.94
N PHE A 302 9.28 -6.28 14.70
CA PHE A 302 9.43 -6.22 16.15
C PHE A 302 10.12 -7.46 16.70
N LYS A 303 10.60 -7.36 17.95
CA LYS A 303 11.09 -8.49 18.72
C LYS A 303 10.19 -8.74 19.92
N CYS A 304 10.05 -10.00 20.28
CA CYS A 304 9.36 -10.44 21.50
C CYS A 304 10.32 -11.21 22.40
N ASP A 305 10.36 -10.80 23.68
CA ASP A 305 11.12 -11.47 24.72
C ASP A 305 10.17 -11.99 25.80
N TRP A 306 10.24 -13.27 26.12
CA TRP A 306 9.58 -13.82 27.28
C TRP A 306 10.49 -13.69 28.50
N LYS A 307 9.98 -13.24 29.65
CA LYS A 307 10.78 -13.06 30.89
C LYS A 307 11.60 -14.29 31.28
N ARG A 308 11.23 -15.51 30.82
CA ARG A 308 11.88 -16.78 31.12
C ARG A 308 12.69 -17.38 29.97
N LYS A 309 12.81 -16.68 28.82
CA LYS A 309 13.60 -17.17 27.67
C LYS A 309 14.85 -16.31 27.50
N LEU A 310 15.98 -16.95 27.23
CA LEU A 310 17.28 -16.30 27.05
C LEU A 310 17.38 -15.51 25.74
N PHE A 311 16.55 -15.83 24.73
CA PHE A 311 16.65 -15.24 23.40
C PHE A 311 15.36 -14.55 22.98
N SER A 312 15.51 -13.38 22.33
CA SER A 312 14.40 -12.68 21.68
C SER A 312 14.08 -13.31 20.33
N THR A 313 12.81 -13.31 19.98
CA THR A 313 12.32 -13.77 18.69
C THR A 313 11.92 -12.57 17.84
N SER A 314 12.44 -12.49 16.61
CA SER A 314 12.08 -11.47 15.64
C SER A 314 10.85 -11.88 14.84
N TYR A 315 9.95 -10.94 14.60
CA TYR A 315 8.77 -11.10 13.77
C TYR A 315 8.69 -9.99 12.74
N THR A 316 8.20 -10.35 11.55
CA THR A 316 7.77 -9.40 10.51
C THR A 316 6.32 -9.71 10.17
N VAL A 317 5.46 -8.71 10.25
CA VAL A 317 4.08 -8.77 9.77
C VAL A 317 3.97 -7.79 8.60
N ALA A 318 3.52 -8.29 7.46
CA ALA A 318 3.24 -7.44 6.31
C ALA A 318 1.79 -7.66 5.89
N SER A 319 1.08 -6.55 5.68
CA SER A 319 -0.28 -6.53 5.17
C SER A 319 -0.29 -5.66 3.92
N GLU A 320 -0.85 -6.17 2.83
CA GLU A 320 -0.89 -5.47 1.56
C GLU A 320 -2.25 -5.59 0.89
N MET A 321 -2.65 -4.56 0.19
CA MET A 321 -3.86 -4.54 -0.64
C MET A 321 -3.54 -3.93 -1.99
N VAL A 322 -3.88 -4.62 -3.06
CA VAL A 322 -3.86 -4.10 -4.42
C VAL A 322 -5.29 -3.94 -4.92
N VAL A 323 -5.60 -2.80 -5.53
CA VAL A 323 -6.88 -2.59 -6.21
C VAL A 323 -6.82 -3.29 -7.55
N THR A 324 -7.72 -4.25 -7.76
CA THR A 324 -7.77 -5.09 -8.96
C THR A 324 -8.89 -4.69 -9.93
N ASP A 325 -9.91 -3.99 -9.45
CA ASP A 325 -11.00 -3.45 -10.26
C ASP A 325 -11.65 -2.25 -9.56
N ARG A 326 -12.33 -1.39 -10.32
CA ARG A 326 -13.03 -0.20 -9.81
C ARG A 326 -14.33 0.06 -10.57
N LYS A 327 -15.38 0.35 -9.83
CA LYS A 327 -16.65 0.85 -10.35
C LYS A 327 -16.88 2.26 -9.81
N GLU A 328 -17.03 3.20 -10.71
CA GLU A 328 -17.23 4.62 -10.39
C GLU A 328 -18.72 4.95 -10.20
N GLY A 329 -19.00 5.90 -9.32
CA GLY A 329 -20.34 6.47 -9.15
C GLY A 329 -21.38 5.48 -8.60
N VAL A 330 -20.96 4.53 -7.77
CA VAL A 330 -21.86 3.52 -7.18
C VAL A 330 -22.74 4.17 -6.11
N LEU A 331 -24.06 4.02 -6.23
CA LEU A 331 -25.01 4.55 -5.26
C LEU A 331 -25.08 3.72 -3.97
N GLU A 332 -24.87 2.42 -4.10
CA GLU A 332 -24.94 1.50 -2.97
C GLU A 332 -23.72 1.59 -2.06
N ASN A 333 -23.96 1.59 -0.75
CA ASN A 333 -22.93 1.48 0.26
C ASN A 333 -22.94 0.09 0.88
N ILE A 334 -21.79 -0.36 1.37
CA ILE A 334 -21.70 -1.59 2.17
C ILE A 334 -22.48 -1.40 3.48
N PRO A 335 -23.48 -2.27 3.78
CA PRO A 335 -24.23 -2.20 5.03
C PRO A 335 -23.32 -2.38 6.25
N ASN A 336 -23.63 -1.74 7.38
CA ASN A 336 -22.84 -1.85 8.61
C ASN A 336 -22.62 -3.29 9.08
N LYS A 337 -23.62 -4.15 8.93
CA LYS A 337 -23.56 -5.57 9.32
C LYS A 337 -22.59 -6.41 8.48
N GLU A 338 -22.30 -5.96 7.26
CA GLU A 338 -21.40 -6.64 6.32
C GLU A 338 -19.97 -6.05 6.33
N ALA A 339 -19.84 -4.85 6.93
CA ALA A 339 -18.57 -4.17 7.00
C ALA A 339 -17.61 -4.86 7.99
N PHE A 340 -16.36 -5.06 7.57
CA PHE A 340 -15.30 -5.55 8.42
C PHE A 340 -14.95 -4.48 9.47
N SER A 341 -15.14 -4.78 10.75
CA SER A 341 -14.92 -3.83 11.83
C SER A 341 -13.44 -3.51 12.02
N LEU A 342 -13.10 -2.26 12.31
CA LEU A 342 -11.75 -1.80 12.64
C LEU A 342 -11.12 -2.54 13.84
N ASN A 343 -11.96 -3.05 14.77
CA ASN A 343 -11.51 -3.77 15.96
C ASN A 343 -11.32 -5.27 15.73
N GLN A 344 -11.70 -5.79 14.57
CA GLN A 344 -11.52 -7.19 14.22
C GLN A 344 -10.11 -7.44 13.68
N ILE A 345 -9.58 -8.62 13.99
CA ILE A 345 -8.29 -9.08 13.47
C ILE A 345 -8.57 -10.12 12.40
N PHE A 346 -8.12 -9.84 11.18
CA PHE A 346 -8.41 -10.67 10.03
C PHE A 346 -7.89 -12.10 10.20
N TYR A 347 -6.69 -12.24 10.75
CA TYR A 347 -6.08 -13.55 11.02
C TYR A 347 -6.94 -14.47 11.89
N ASP A 348 -7.71 -13.90 12.84
CA ASP A 348 -8.62 -14.66 13.70
C ASP A 348 -9.96 -15.00 13.00
N LYS A 349 -10.30 -14.27 11.95
CA LYS A 349 -11.59 -14.30 11.26
C LYS A 349 -11.55 -14.88 9.84
N VAL A 350 -10.38 -15.09 9.27
CA VAL A 350 -10.23 -15.47 7.86
C VAL A 350 -11.01 -16.74 7.48
N ASP A 351 -11.12 -17.70 8.42
CA ASP A 351 -11.81 -18.97 8.18
C ASP A 351 -13.36 -18.82 8.10
N GLU A 352 -13.92 -17.71 8.64
CA GLU A 352 -15.33 -17.36 8.50
C GLU A 352 -15.70 -16.95 7.06
N TYR A 353 -14.71 -16.53 6.28
CA TYR A 353 -14.84 -16.10 4.87
C TYR A 353 -14.35 -17.17 3.89
N TRP A 354 -14.11 -18.40 4.36
CA TRP A 354 -13.59 -19.45 3.52
C TRP A 354 -14.53 -19.77 2.36
N ASN A 355 -13.96 -19.85 1.17
CA ASN A 355 -14.68 -20.18 -0.05
C ASN A 355 -13.83 -21.15 -0.89
N PRO A 356 -14.31 -22.38 -1.22
CA PRO A 356 -13.56 -23.35 -2.02
C PRO A 356 -13.23 -22.80 -3.41
N ASP A 357 -14.07 -21.89 -3.90
CA ASP A 357 -13.94 -21.23 -5.19
C ASP A 357 -13.32 -19.82 -5.04
N PHE A 358 -12.25 -19.75 -4.27
CA PHE A 358 -11.60 -18.48 -3.90
C PHE A 358 -11.27 -17.60 -5.12
N TRP A 359 -10.84 -18.22 -6.21
CA TRP A 359 -10.47 -17.50 -7.41
C TRP A 359 -11.62 -17.31 -8.42
N GLY A 360 -12.76 -17.93 -8.21
CA GLY A 360 -13.86 -17.98 -9.18
C GLY A 360 -13.54 -18.94 -10.37
N ASN A 361 -14.57 -19.36 -11.08
CA ASN A 361 -14.45 -20.17 -12.28
C ASN A 361 -14.17 -19.31 -13.52
#